data_a9c65b32efd888016ead6cc74358241a
#
_entry.id   a9c65b32efd888016ead6cc74358241a
#
_cell.length_a   1.000
_cell.length_b   1.000
_cell.length_c   1.000
_cell.angle_alpha   90.00
_cell.angle_beta   90.00
_cell.angle_gamma   90.00
#
_symmetry.space_group_name_H-M   'P 1'
#
loop_
_entity.id
_entity.type
_entity.pdbx_description
1 polymer ?
#
loop_
_entity_poly.entity_id
_entity_poly.type
_entity_poly.pdbx_seq_one_letter_code
_entity_poly.pdbx_strand_id
1 'polypeptide(L)'
;MRKVIIMFALAMGIATANAQENVTVETTKGSEQPTLTKEVYPQKEADGDLYHGLSRKLTFDRMIPPHGLEVTYDKTVHVIFPAEVRYVDLGSPDLIAGKADGAENVIRVNATVRNFPNETNMSVITEDGSFYTFNVKYAAEPLLLNVEMCDFIHDGSTVNRPNNAQEIYLKELGSESPMLVRLIMKSIHKQNKREVKHIGCKRFGIQYLLKGIYTHNGLLYFHTEIKNQSNVPFDVDYITWKIVDKKVAKRTAVQEQIILPLRAQNYATLVPGKKSERTVFTMAKFTIPDDKCLVVELNEKNGGRHQSFVIENEDLVRAGTINELQVR
;
A
#
# COMPACT_ATOMS: atom_id res chain seq x y z
N MET A 1 -64.98 -42.67 9.90
CA MET A 1 -65.72 -42.24 11.13
C MET A 1 -65.09 -40.96 11.69
N ARG A 2 -65.94 -39.96 11.83
CA ARG A 2 -65.87 -38.68 12.58
C ARG A 2 -64.67 -37.77 12.19
N LYS A 3 -64.86 -36.77 11.34
CA LYS A 3 -65.49 -35.43 11.45
C LYS A 3 -65.32 -34.80 12.85
N VAL A 4 -64.49 -33.74 12.94
CA VAL A 4 -64.86 -32.50 13.64
C VAL A 4 -64.29 -31.31 12.88
N ILE A 5 -65.16 -30.49 12.43
CA ILE A 5 -65.04 -29.13 11.93
C ILE A 5 -65.14 -28.24 13.18
N ILE A 6 -64.29 -27.25 13.34
CA ILE A 6 -64.65 -26.01 14.02
C ILE A 6 -64.05 -24.84 13.25
N MET A 7 -65.00 -24.00 12.86
CA MET A 7 -64.94 -22.69 12.22
C MET A 7 -64.68 -21.56 13.23
N PHE A 8 -64.39 -20.41 12.66
CA PHE A 8 -64.46 -19.01 13.18
C PHE A 8 -63.21 -18.55 13.96
N ALA A 9 -62.73 -17.35 13.77
CA ALA A 9 -63.36 -16.11 13.32
C ALA A 9 -62.34 -15.13 12.73
N LEU A 10 -62.86 -14.38 11.77
CA LEU A 10 -62.35 -13.13 11.22
C LEU A 10 -62.29 -12.06 12.35
N ALA A 11 -61.16 -11.38 12.52
CA ALA A 11 -61.14 -10.11 13.23
C ALA A 11 -60.24 -9.13 12.47
N MET A 12 -60.88 -8.17 11.85
CA MET A 12 -60.27 -6.89 11.50
C MET A 12 -59.80 -6.18 12.77
N GLY A 13 -58.62 -5.60 12.76
CA GLY A 13 -58.14 -4.74 13.81
C GLY A 13 -56.97 -3.94 13.26
N ILE A 14 -57.25 -2.85 12.63
CA ILE A 14 -57.02 -1.46 13.05
C ILE A 14 -55.57 -1.20 13.49
N ALA A 15 -54.94 -0.35 12.72
CA ALA A 15 -53.70 0.32 13.05
C ALA A 15 -53.78 0.99 14.42
N THR A 16 -52.92 0.60 15.32
CA THR A 16 -52.69 1.38 16.54
C THR A 16 -51.38 2.10 16.40
N ALA A 17 -51.48 3.40 16.25
CA ALA A 17 -50.42 4.35 16.49
C ALA A 17 -49.98 4.19 17.95
N ASN A 18 -48.70 3.87 18.18
CA ASN A 18 -48.09 3.96 19.49
C ASN A 18 -47.97 5.42 19.90
N ALA A 19 -48.94 5.89 20.70
CA ALA A 19 -48.79 7.10 21.48
C ALA A 19 -47.79 6.82 22.60
N GLN A 20 -46.69 7.51 22.61
CA GLN A 20 -45.79 7.57 23.77
C GLN A 20 -46.47 8.40 24.86
N GLU A 21 -46.77 7.78 25.98
CA GLU A 21 -47.24 8.44 27.18
C GLU A 21 -46.16 9.38 27.72
N ASN A 22 -46.49 10.67 27.74
CA ASN A 22 -45.74 11.68 28.50
C ASN A 22 -46.03 11.47 29.98
N VAL A 23 -45.10 10.92 30.73
CA VAL A 23 -45.15 10.89 32.18
C VAL A 23 -44.68 12.24 32.71
N THR A 24 -45.59 13.09 33.09
CA THR A 24 -45.34 14.28 33.89
C THR A 24 -45.12 13.85 35.34
N VAL A 25 -43.92 14.02 35.87
CA VAL A 25 -43.64 13.79 37.29
C VAL A 25 -43.81 15.11 38.03
N GLU A 26 -44.89 15.19 38.85
CA GLU A 26 -45.03 16.24 39.82
C GLU A 26 -43.99 16.09 40.95
N THR A 27 -43.29 17.17 41.24
CA THR A 27 -42.27 17.28 42.30
C THR A 27 -42.97 17.40 43.67
N THR A 28 -42.91 16.36 44.48
CA THR A 28 -43.09 16.43 45.92
C THR A 28 -41.75 16.62 46.63
N LYS A 29 -41.64 17.67 47.43
CA LYS A 29 -40.44 17.95 48.28
C LYS A 29 -40.29 16.90 49.35
N GLY A 30 -39.07 16.34 49.44
CA GLY A 30 -38.62 15.64 50.65
C GLY A 30 -37.54 14.59 50.38
N SER A 31 -36.36 14.88 50.91
CA SER A 31 -35.18 14.03 51.11
C SER A 31 -34.25 13.79 49.94
N GLU A 32 -33.05 14.31 50.15
CA GLU A 32 -31.85 14.27 49.30
C GLU A 32 -31.35 12.82 49.12
N GLN A 33 -31.39 12.37 47.87
CA GLN A 33 -30.42 11.44 47.30
C GLN A 33 -30.18 11.86 45.85
N PRO A 34 -28.92 11.87 45.35
CA PRO A 34 -28.67 12.26 43.97
C PRO A 34 -29.19 11.19 43.04
N THR A 35 -30.35 11.43 42.49
CA THR A 35 -30.88 10.66 41.35
C THR A 35 -30.07 11.06 40.13
N LEU A 36 -29.36 10.08 39.57
CA LEU A 36 -28.81 10.19 38.22
C LEU A 36 -29.97 10.49 37.26
N THR A 37 -30.17 11.74 36.98
CA THR A 37 -31.04 12.16 35.88
C THR A 37 -30.40 11.63 34.58
N LYS A 38 -31.04 10.62 33.97
CA LYS A 38 -30.80 10.33 32.56
C LYS A 38 -31.11 11.61 31.79
N GLU A 39 -30.10 12.31 31.35
CA GLU A 39 -30.29 13.36 30.35
C GLU A 39 -30.87 12.69 29.12
N VAL A 40 -32.16 12.95 28.88
CA VAL A 40 -32.81 12.60 27.62
C VAL A 40 -32.29 13.60 26.59
N TYR A 41 -31.33 13.19 25.81
CA TYR A 41 -30.92 13.98 24.67
C TYR A 41 -32.12 14.20 23.75
N PRO A 42 -32.38 15.43 23.31
CA PRO A 42 -33.50 15.68 22.41
C PRO A 42 -33.28 14.90 21.14
N GLN A 43 -34.19 13.98 20.82
CA GLN A 43 -34.19 13.32 19.54
C GLN A 43 -34.44 14.39 18.47
N LYS A 44 -33.37 14.75 17.77
CA LYS A 44 -33.47 15.57 16.58
C LYS A 44 -34.18 14.72 15.53
N GLU A 45 -35.33 15.17 15.10
CA GLU A 45 -36.08 14.53 14.03
C GLU A 45 -35.19 14.21 12.85
N ALA A 46 -35.42 13.05 12.27
CA ALA A 46 -34.60 12.36 11.30
C ALA A 46 -34.25 13.23 10.08
N ASP A 47 -33.14 13.91 10.16
CA ASP A 47 -32.36 14.31 9.02
C ASP A 47 -31.24 13.29 8.92
N GLY A 48 -31.53 12.09 8.41
CA GLY A 48 -30.63 11.05 7.94
C GLY A 48 -29.33 10.72 8.70
N ASP A 49 -29.19 11.15 9.94
CA ASP A 49 -27.97 10.90 10.73
C ASP A 49 -28.05 9.53 11.40
N LEU A 50 -27.43 8.54 10.77
CA LEU A 50 -27.38 7.16 11.23
C LEU A 50 -26.51 6.96 12.49
N TYR A 51 -25.80 8.00 12.92
CA TYR A 51 -24.85 7.92 14.04
C TYR A 51 -25.41 8.54 15.31
N HIS A 52 -25.37 7.79 16.40
CA HIS A 52 -25.74 8.25 17.73
C HIS A 52 -24.50 8.80 18.44
N GLY A 53 -24.49 10.10 18.75
CA GLY A 53 -23.51 10.71 19.66
C GLY A 53 -22.36 11.46 18.97
N LEU A 54 -21.16 11.36 19.54
CA LEU A 54 -20.02 12.26 19.32
C LEU A 54 -19.26 12.08 17.97
N SER A 55 -19.88 11.52 16.94
CA SER A 55 -19.26 11.32 15.64
C SER A 55 -19.16 12.64 14.87
N ARG A 56 -17.99 12.90 14.26
CA ARG A 56 -17.87 13.98 13.27
C ARG A 56 -18.60 13.60 12.00
N LYS A 57 -19.45 14.49 11.52
CA LYS A 57 -20.10 14.33 10.22
C LYS A 57 -19.04 14.34 9.10
N LEU A 58 -19.05 13.31 8.26
CA LEU A 58 -18.23 13.30 7.05
C LEU A 58 -18.83 14.21 6.01
N THR A 59 -17.99 15.03 5.37
CA THR A 59 -18.42 15.94 4.30
C THR A 59 -18.09 15.32 2.93
N PHE A 60 -18.87 15.62 1.91
CA PHE A 60 -18.69 15.07 0.57
C PHE A 60 -17.33 15.41 -0.07
N ASP A 61 -16.72 16.52 0.31
CA ASP A 61 -15.40 16.93 -0.13
C ASP A 61 -14.28 16.01 0.35
N ARG A 62 -14.55 15.19 1.38
CA ARG A 62 -13.64 14.17 1.91
C ARG A 62 -14.02 12.74 1.54
N MET A 63 -15.10 12.57 0.82
CA MET A 63 -15.54 11.26 0.37
C MET A 63 -14.77 10.84 -0.88
N ILE A 64 -14.27 9.62 -0.87
CA ILE A 64 -13.72 8.99 -2.07
C ILE A 64 -14.89 8.28 -2.77
N PRO A 65 -15.34 8.76 -3.92
CA PRO A 65 -16.43 8.10 -4.63
C PRO A 65 -15.98 6.71 -5.11
N PRO A 66 -16.72 5.64 -4.81
CA PRO A 66 -16.39 4.31 -5.29
C PRO A 66 -16.66 4.19 -6.79
N HIS A 67 -15.89 3.33 -7.46
CA HIS A 67 -16.18 2.88 -8.82
C HIS A 67 -17.34 1.88 -8.81
N GLY A 68 -18.25 1.96 -9.75
CA GLY A 68 -19.27 0.94 -9.95
C GLY A 68 -18.64 -0.33 -10.57
N LEU A 69 -18.91 -1.49 -10.00
CA LEU A 69 -18.47 -2.79 -10.53
C LEU A 69 -19.63 -3.77 -10.55
N GLU A 70 -19.87 -4.36 -11.70
CA GLU A 70 -20.86 -5.43 -11.85
C GLU A 70 -20.16 -6.78 -11.87
N VAL A 71 -20.66 -7.74 -11.09
CA VAL A 71 -20.13 -9.10 -11.02
C VAL A 71 -21.24 -10.13 -11.23
N THR A 72 -20.86 -11.30 -11.69
CA THR A 72 -21.80 -12.42 -11.90
C THR A 72 -21.21 -13.71 -11.36
N TYR A 73 -22.05 -14.71 -11.21
CA TYR A 73 -21.65 -16.06 -10.80
C TYR A 73 -20.96 -16.83 -11.94
N ASP A 74 -21.41 -16.62 -13.18
CA ASP A 74 -21.03 -17.45 -14.34
C ASP A 74 -19.81 -16.95 -15.11
N LYS A 75 -19.40 -15.69 -14.91
CA LYS A 75 -18.29 -15.06 -15.62
C LYS A 75 -17.37 -14.35 -14.62
N THR A 76 -16.07 -14.41 -14.87
CA THR A 76 -15.08 -13.71 -14.08
C THR A 76 -14.88 -12.29 -14.58
N VAL A 77 -14.93 -11.34 -13.68
CA VAL A 77 -14.55 -9.94 -13.94
C VAL A 77 -13.07 -9.76 -13.57
N HIS A 78 -12.31 -9.17 -14.47
CA HIS A 78 -10.90 -8.84 -14.25
C HIS A 78 -10.75 -7.33 -14.05
N VAL A 79 -10.09 -6.96 -12.96
CA VAL A 79 -9.70 -5.56 -12.69
C VAL A 79 -8.20 -5.47 -12.75
N ILE A 80 -7.69 -4.68 -13.70
CA ILE A 80 -6.27 -4.52 -13.99
C ILE A 80 -5.80 -3.20 -13.39
N PHE A 81 -4.86 -3.28 -12.45
CA PHE A 81 -4.28 -2.13 -11.79
C PHE A 81 -2.92 -1.77 -12.41
N PRO A 82 -2.49 -0.51 -12.25
CA PRO A 82 -1.23 -0.03 -12.80
C PRO A 82 0.02 -0.46 -12.00
N ALA A 83 -0.20 -0.94 -10.78
CA ALA A 83 0.83 -1.47 -9.90
C ALA A 83 0.36 -2.79 -9.29
N GLU A 84 1.30 -3.59 -8.77
CA GLU A 84 1.00 -4.84 -8.08
C GLU A 84 0.00 -4.63 -6.95
N VAL A 85 -0.96 -5.54 -6.82
CA VAL A 85 -1.96 -5.50 -5.76
C VAL A 85 -1.36 -6.09 -4.49
N ARG A 86 -1.38 -5.29 -3.43
CA ARG A 86 -0.90 -5.67 -2.11
C ARG A 86 -2.00 -6.29 -1.24
N TYR A 87 -3.18 -5.69 -1.28
CA TYR A 87 -4.28 -6.05 -0.39
C TYR A 87 -5.62 -5.91 -1.09
N VAL A 88 -6.52 -6.85 -0.82
CA VAL A 88 -7.92 -6.81 -1.27
C VAL A 88 -8.81 -7.09 -0.07
N ASP A 89 -9.81 -6.26 0.12
CA ASP A 89 -10.83 -6.40 1.15
C ASP A 89 -12.22 -6.49 0.50
N LEU A 90 -13.01 -7.46 0.92
CA LEU A 90 -14.36 -7.72 0.40
C LEU A 90 -15.38 -7.48 1.51
N GLY A 91 -16.36 -6.64 1.23
CA GLY A 91 -17.38 -6.26 2.20
C GLY A 91 -18.44 -7.33 2.48
N SER A 92 -18.53 -8.38 1.66
CA SER A 92 -19.51 -9.44 1.81
C SER A 92 -18.93 -10.80 1.40
N PRO A 93 -19.37 -11.92 2.00
CA PRO A 93 -19.05 -13.28 1.57
C PRO A 93 -19.69 -13.63 0.22
N ASP A 94 -20.58 -12.80 -0.32
CA ASP A 94 -21.19 -12.98 -1.64
C ASP A 94 -20.20 -12.73 -2.78
N LEU A 95 -19.01 -12.22 -2.46
CA LEU A 95 -17.91 -12.01 -3.39
C LEU A 95 -16.76 -12.96 -3.11
N ILE A 96 -16.05 -13.33 -4.16
CA ILE A 96 -14.73 -13.93 -4.09
C ILE A 96 -13.79 -13.18 -5.01
N ALA A 97 -12.61 -12.85 -4.52
CA ALA A 97 -11.57 -12.23 -5.32
C ALA A 97 -10.22 -12.90 -5.07
N GLY A 98 -9.37 -12.88 -6.07
CA GLY A 98 -8.01 -13.39 -5.98
C GLY A 98 -7.12 -12.82 -7.06
N LYS A 99 -5.81 -12.76 -6.81
CA LYS A 99 -4.84 -12.39 -7.83
C LYS A 99 -4.87 -13.41 -8.99
N ALA A 100 -4.64 -12.96 -10.20
CA ALA A 100 -4.45 -13.85 -11.33
C ALA A 100 -3.04 -14.46 -11.28
N ASP A 101 -2.93 -15.75 -11.58
CA ASP A 101 -1.65 -16.46 -11.55
C ASP A 101 -0.65 -15.81 -12.52
N GLY A 102 0.50 -15.39 -12.01
CA GLY A 102 1.54 -14.74 -12.80
C GLY A 102 1.25 -13.29 -13.19
N ALA A 103 0.15 -12.69 -12.70
CA ALA A 103 -0.19 -11.29 -12.95
C ALA A 103 -0.58 -10.60 -11.64
N GLU A 104 0.42 -10.14 -10.90
CA GLU A 104 0.27 -9.55 -9.56
C GLU A 104 -0.58 -8.26 -9.52
N ASN A 105 -0.77 -7.63 -10.67
CA ASN A 105 -1.57 -6.41 -10.81
C ASN A 105 -2.99 -6.67 -11.32
N VAL A 106 -3.42 -7.93 -11.42
CA VAL A 106 -4.75 -8.30 -11.89
C VAL A 106 -5.52 -9.03 -10.80
N ILE A 107 -6.71 -8.53 -10.49
CA ILE A 107 -7.65 -9.19 -9.58
C ILE A 107 -8.80 -9.79 -10.38
N ARG A 108 -9.08 -11.05 -10.10
CA ARG A 108 -10.27 -11.77 -10.59
C ARG A 108 -11.36 -11.65 -9.53
N VAL A 109 -12.55 -11.23 -9.92
CA VAL A 109 -13.71 -11.07 -9.03
C VAL A 109 -14.90 -11.84 -9.59
N ASN A 110 -15.55 -12.62 -8.72
CA ASN A 110 -16.77 -13.34 -9.04
C ASN A 110 -17.79 -13.20 -7.90
N ALA A 111 -19.07 -13.39 -8.20
CA ALA A 111 -20.08 -13.65 -7.20
C ALA A 111 -20.01 -15.10 -6.72
N THR A 112 -20.14 -15.35 -5.43
CA THR A 112 -20.23 -16.70 -4.83
C THR A 112 -21.64 -17.26 -4.88
N VAL A 113 -22.64 -16.36 -4.98
CA VAL A 113 -24.06 -16.68 -5.08
C VAL A 113 -24.70 -15.90 -6.21
N ARG A 114 -25.75 -16.49 -6.82
CA ARG A 114 -26.53 -15.81 -7.86
C ARG A 114 -27.51 -14.81 -7.26
N ASN A 115 -27.67 -13.67 -7.93
CA ASN A 115 -28.68 -12.67 -7.60
C ASN A 115 -28.64 -12.18 -6.14
N PHE A 116 -27.46 -11.92 -5.59
CA PHE A 116 -27.41 -11.29 -4.27
C PHE A 116 -28.04 -9.89 -4.33
N PRO A 117 -28.95 -9.57 -3.35
CA PRO A 117 -29.84 -8.43 -3.51
C PRO A 117 -29.23 -7.08 -3.12
N ASN A 118 -28.21 -7.10 -2.27
CA ASN A 118 -27.65 -5.88 -1.70
C ASN A 118 -26.34 -5.52 -2.37
N GLU A 119 -26.14 -4.26 -2.64
CA GLU A 119 -24.82 -3.76 -3.02
C GLU A 119 -23.83 -4.01 -1.89
N THR A 120 -22.60 -4.34 -2.26
CA THR A 120 -21.50 -4.51 -1.33
C THR A 120 -20.28 -3.70 -1.82
N ASN A 121 -19.18 -3.78 -1.12
CA ASN A 121 -17.97 -3.06 -1.51
C ASN A 121 -16.76 -3.98 -1.67
N MET A 122 -15.81 -3.50 -2.43
CA MET A 122 -14.45 -4.04 -2.52
C MET A 122 -13.46 -2.90 -2.43
N SER A 123 -12.40 -3.09 -1.64
CA SER A 123 -11.30 -2.13 -1.54
C SER A 123 -10.00 -2.80 -1.93
N VAL A 124 -9.17 -2.10 -2.68
CA VAL A 124 -7.87 -2.60 -3.18
C VAL A 124 -6.78 -1.61 -2.87
N ILE A 125 -5.67 -2.11 -2.35
CA ILE A 125 -4.44 -1.35 -2.11
C ILE A 125 -3.35 -1.91 -3.01
N THR A 126 -2.67 -1.05 -3.75
CA THR A 126 -1.55 -1.41 -4.61
C THR A 126 -0.20 -1.10 -3.95
N GLU A 127 0.89 -1.71 -4.44
CA GLU A 127 2.24 -1.55 -3.87
C GLU A 127 2.79 -0.11 -3.97
N ASP A 128 2.26 0.70 -4.87
CA ASP A 128 2.55 2.13 -4.96
C ASP A 128 1.77 2.98 -3.94
N GLY A 129 0.94 2.36 -3.09
CA GLY A 129 0.15 3.00 -2.06
C GLY A 129 -1.16 3.62 -2.56
N SER A 130 -1.58 3.31 -3.77
CA SER A 130 -2.87 3.78 -4.27
C SER A 130 -4.01 2.96 -3.68
N PHE A 131 -5.11 3.65 -3.31
CA PHE A 131 -6.33 3.05 -2.76
C PHE A 131 -7.47 3.18 -3.76
N TYR A 132 -8.07 2.05 -4.11
CA TYR A 132 -9.22 1.96 -4.98
C TYR A 132 -10.39 1.38 -4.22
N THR A 133 -11.56 1.99 -4.35
CA THR A 133 -12.80 1.48 -3.74
C THR A 133 -13.85 1.27 -4.81
N PHE A 134 -14.60 0.18 -4.65
CA PHE A 134 -15.63 -0.22 -5.59
C PHE A 134 -16.96 -0.44 -4.84
N ASN A 135 -18.04 0.01 -5.42
CA ASN A 135 -19.38 -0.38 -5.07
C ASN A 135 -19.79 -1.52 -6.01
N VAL A 136 -20.05 -2.70 -5.47
CA VAL A 136 -20.19 -3.94 -6.24
C VAL A 136 -21.63 -4.43 -6.18
N LYS A 137 -22.22 -4.69 -7.32
CA LYS A 137 -23.56 -5.26 -7.43
C LYS A 137 -23.56 -6.51 -8.33
N TYR A 138 -24.55 -7.36 -8.12
CA TYR A 138 -24.80 -8.48 -9.02
C TYR A 138 -25.45 -8.01 -10.33
N ALA A 139 -24.95 -8.52 -11.45
CA ALA A 139 -25.60 -8.42 -12.74
C ALA A 139 -25.54 -9.79 -13.44
N ALA A 140 -26.66 -10.30 -13.95
CA ALA A 140 -26.66 -11.57 -14.70
C ALA A 140 -25.77 -11.49 -15.94
N GLU A 141 -25.78 -10.33 -16.61
CA GLU A 141 -24.92 -9.99 -17.74
C GLU A 141 -24.18 -8.69 -17.42
N PRO A 142 -22.99 -8.76 -16.81
CA PRO A 142 -22.18 -7.57 -16.56
C PRO A 142 -21.81 -6.84 -17.85
N LEU A 143 -21.89 -5.52 -17.83
CA LEU A 143 -21.56 -4.70 -18.99
C LEU A 143 -20.07 -4.79 -19.34
N LEU A 144 -19.21 -4.86 -18.33
CA LEU A 144 -17.75 -4.91 -18.47
C LEU A 144 -17.21 -6.14 -17.74
N LEU A 145 -16.48 -6.99 -18.45
CA LEU A 145 -15.76 -8.13 -17.86
C LEU A 145 -14.28 -7.85 -17.62
N ASN A 146 -13.72 -6.84 -18.27
CA ASN A 146 -12.35 -6.42 -18.09
C ASN A 146 -12.32 -4.91 -17.85
N VAL A 147 -11.82 -4.51 -16.70
CA VAL A 147 -11.74 -3.11 -16.28
C VAL A 147 -10.28 -2.74 -16.07
N GLU A 148 -9.79 -1.76 -16.81
CA GLU A 148 -8.44 -1.24 -16.68
C GLU A 148 -8.46 0.06 -15.89
N MET A 149 -7.66 0.10 -14.81
CA MET A 149 -7.56 1.27 -13.93
C MET A 149 -6.41 2.21 -14.34
N CYS A 150 -5.76 1.95 -15.48
CA CYS A 150 -4.58 2.71 -15.95
C CYS A 150 -4.89 4.17 -16.27
N ASP A 151 -6.08 4.46 -16.79
CA ASP A 151 -6.51 5.82 -17.14
C ASP A 151 -6.65 6.74 -15.90
N PHE A 152 -6.64 6.14 -14.72
CA PHE A 152 -6.64 6.86 -13.45
C PHE A 152 -5.25 7.17 -12.93
N ILE A 153 -4.20 6.80 -13.69
CA ILE A 153 -2.83 7.13 -13.35
C ILE A 153 -2.34 8.22 -14.27
N HIS A 154 -1.85 9.18 -13.62
CA HIS A 154 -1.23 10.38 -14.14
C HIS A 154 -0.33 10.13 -15.33
N ASP A 155 -0.67 10.74 -16.43
CA ASP A 155 0.31 11.34 -17.30
C ASP A 155 1.18 12.28 -16.42
N GLY A 156 2.49 12.03 -16.35
CA GLY A 156 3.41 12.63 -15.36
C GLY A 156 3.56 14.16 -15.38
N SER A 157 2.58 14.90 -15.89
CA SER A 157 2.59 16.34 -16.05
C SER A 157 1.56 17.10 -15.19
N THR A 158 0.61 16.44 -14.53
CA THR A 158 -0.39 17.12 -13.72
C THR A 158 -0.64 16.44 -12.38
N VAL A 159 -0.59 17.24 -11.32
CA VAL A 159 -0.84 16.88 -9.91
C VAL A 159 -2.33 16.56 -9.64
N ASN A 160 -3.14 16.34 -10.65
CA ASN A 160 -4.54 15.97 -10.49
C ASN A 160 -4.65 14.47 -10.30
N ARG A 161 -4.68 14.05 -9.03
CA ARG A 161 -5.07 12.68 -8.67
C ARG A 161 -6.52 12.46 -9.10
N PRO A 162 -6.88 11.30 -9.65
CA PRO A 162 -8.27 10.94 -9.82
C PRO A 162 -8.96 11.04 -8.45
N ASN A 163 -10.16 11.60 -8.40
CA ASN A 163 -10.91 11.78 -7.14
C ASN A 163 -11.16 10.48 -6.36
N ASN A 164 -10.90 9.34 -6.97
CA ASN A 164 -11.15 8.00 -6.46
C ASN A 164 -9.90 7.14 -6.19
N ALA A 165 -8.70 7.72 -6.33
CA ALA A 165 -7.46 7.09 -5.91
C ALA A 165 -6.81 7.91 -4.79
N GLN A 166 -6.61 7.30 -3.62
CA GLN A 166 -6.02 7.93 -2.46
C GLN A 166 -4.71 7.24 -2.09
N GLU A 167 -3.75 8.05 -1.67
CA GLU A 167 -2.48 7.56 -1.17
C GLU A 167 -2.62 6.98 0.24
N ILE A 168 -1.97 5.83 0.47
CA ILE A 168 -1.95 5.14 1.75
C ILE A 168 -0.51 5.06 2.25
N TYR A 169 -0.34 5.29 3.55
CA TYR A 169 0.95 5.14 4.22
C TYR A 169 1.18 3.68 4.59
N LEU A 170 2.31 3.14 4.18
CA LEU A 170 2.72 1.78 4.50
C LEU A 170 3.69 1.83 5.70
N LYS A 171 3.43 0.99 6.70
CA LYS A 171 4.18 0.97 7.98
C LYS A 171 5.70 0.90 7.80
N GLU A 172 6.17 0.15 6.81
CA GLU A 172 7.60 0.00 6.52
C GLU A 172 8.27 1.25 5.96
N LEU A 173 7.50 2.22 5.45
CA LEU A 173 8.00 3.51 4.96
C LEU A 173 7.90 4.63 6.01
N GLY A 174 7.47 4.31 7.24
CA GLY A 174 7.30 5.29 8.33
C GLY A 174 6.20 6.30 8.03
N SER A 175 6.54 7.58 8.05
CA SER A 175 5.60 8.69 7.76
C SER A 175 5.53 9.06 6.28
N GLU A 176 6.33 8.40 5.42
CA GLU A 176 6.38 8.74 4.00
C GLU A 176 5.35 7.97 3.19
N SER A 177 4.76 8.67 2.23
CA SER A 177 3.90 8.01 1.29
C SER A 177 4.68 7.21 0.24
N PRO A 178 4.21 6.03 -0.19
CA PRO A 178 4.85 5.25 -1.23
C PRO A 178 5.03 6.04 -2.54
N MET A 179 4.09 6.92 -2.86
CA MET A 179 4.15 7.77 -4.04
C MET A 179 5.33 8.76 -3.96
N LEU A 180 5.50 9.43 -2.82
CA LEU A 180 6.62 10.36 -2.62
C LEU A 180 7.95 9.63 -2.68
N VAL A 181 8.08 8.47 -2.01
CA VAL A 181 9.28 7.63 -2.08
C VAL A 181 9.60 7.27 -3.54
N ARG A 182 8.60 6.86 -4.32
CA ARG A 182 8.77 6.55 -5.75
C ARG A 182 9.21 7.78 -6.57
N LEU A 183 8.64 8.95 -6.31
CA LEU A 183 9.03 10.20 -6.98
C LEU A 183 10.47 10.58 -6.68
N ILE A 184 10.89 10.47 -5.41
CA ILE A 184 12.27 10.71 -4.98
C ILE A 184 13.23 9.76 -5.72
N MET A 185 12.94 8.45 -5.70
CA MET A 185 13.76 7.46 -6.39
C MET A 185 13.87 7.73 -7.90
N LYS A 186 12.76 8.07 -8.56
CA LYS A 186 12.75 8.45 -9.98
C LYS A 186 13.57 9.72 -10.24
N SER A 187 13.47 10.72 -9.38
CA SER A 187 14.25 11.97 -9.50
C SER A 187 15.75 11.71 -9.38
N ILE A 188 16.16 10.93 -8.38
CA ILE A 188 17.56 10.50 -8.21
C ILE A 188 18.06 9.77 -9.47
N HIS A 189 17.27 8.79 -9.93
CA HIS A 189 17.60 8.01 -11.11
C HIS A 189 17.71 8.87 -12.38
N LYS A 190 16.78 9.82 -12.59
CA LYS A 190 16.72 10.72 -13.74
C LYS A 190 17.87 11.73 -13.74
N GLN A 191 18.15 12.36 -12.60
CA GLN A 191 19.24 13.34 -12.48
C GLN A 191 20.61 12.74 -12.70
N ASN A 192 20.79 11.47 -12.34
CA ASN A 192 22.01 10.71 -12.59
C ASN A 192 23.29 11.38 -12.09
N LYS A 193 23.22 12.18 -11.03
CA LYS A 193 24.40 12.84 -10.45
C LYS A 193 25.34 11.81 -9.83
N ARG A 194 26.62 12.09 -9.87
CA ARG A 194 27.65 11.32 -9.17
C ARG A 194 28.27 12.18 -8.08
N GLU A 195 27.74 12.10 -6.89
CA GLU A 195 28.21 12.85 -5.72
C GLU A 195 29.32 12.06 -4.98
N VAL A 196 29.13 10.75 -4.85
CA VAL A 196 30.15 9.86 -4.29
C VAL A 196 31.10 9.38 -5.39
N LYS A 197 32.39 9.71 -5.25
CA LYS A 197 33.39 9.41 -6.28
C LYS A 197 34.37 8.30 -5.91
N HIS A 198 34.51 8.00 -4.61
CA HIS A 198 35.53 7.12 -4.05
C HIS A 198 35.03 5.71 -3.73
N ILE A 199 33.72 5.44 -3.79
CA ILE A 199 33.15 4.14 -3.45
C ILE A 199 32.76 3.38 -4.71
N GLY A 200 33.31 2.17 -4.84
CA GLY A 200 33.03 1.26 -5.94
C GLY A 200 34.12 0.20 -6.09
N CYS A 201 33.85 -0.75 -6.96
CA CYS A 201 34.74 -1.83 -7.31
C CYS A 201 34.81 -1.99 -8.84
N LYS A 202 35.93 -2.41 -9.34
CA LYS A 202 36.14 -2.74 -10.76
C LYS A 202 36.95 -4.01 -10.88
N ARG A 203 36.34 -5.11 -11.29
CA ARG A 203 36.98 -6.41 -11.53
C ARG A 203 36.32 -7.12 -12.71
N PHE A 204 37.05 -7.93 -13.41
CA PHE A 204 36.55 -8.80 -14.49
C PHE A 204 35.76 -8.10 -15.58
N GLY A 205 36.08 -6.83 -15.88
CA GLY A 205 35.35 -6.01 -16.85
C GLY A 205 34.00 -5.48 -16.35
N ILE A 206 33.65 -5.73 -15.09
CA ILE A 206 32.48 -5.16 -14.43
C ILE A 206 32.94 -4.08 -13.44
N GLN A 207 32.22 -2.96 -13.44
CA GLN A 207 32.40 -1.89 -12.46
C GLN A 207 31.08 -1.66 -11.73
N TYR A 208 31.12 -1.76 -10.41
CA TYR A 208 29.98 -1.49 -9.54
C TYR A 208 30.28 -0.26 -8.69
N LEU A 209 29.47 0.77 -8.81
CA LEU A 209 29.70 2.10 -8.23
C LEU A 209 28.55 2.51 -7.32
N LEU A 210 28.88 3.16 -6.22
CA LEU A 210 27.95 4.02 -5.49
C LEU A 210 28.06 5.44 -6.04
N LYS A 211 26.96 5.97 -6.55
CA LYS A 211 26.91 7.31 -7.15
C LYS A 211 26.47 8.39 -6.18
N GLY A 212 25.61 8.06 -5.24
CA GLY A 212 25.10 8.99 -4.23
C GLY A 212 24.37 8.29 -3.12
N ILE A 213 24.34 8.94 -1.97
CA ILE A 213 23.54 8.58 -0.81
C ILE A 213 22.69 9.81 -0.48
N TYR A 214 21.39 9.61 -0.28
CA TYR A 214 20.47 10.69 0.08
C TYR A 214 19.62 10.29 1.27
N THR A 215 19.13 11.28 2.01
CA THR A 215 18.27 11.05 3.17
C THR A 215 17.02 11.92 3.13
N HIS A 216 15.89 11.35 3.58
CA HIS A 216 14.63 12.06 3.75
C HIS A 216 13.75 11.33 4.77
N ASN A 217 13.27 12.04 5.78
CA ASN A 217 12.29 11.59 6.78
C ASN A 217 12.48 10.15 7.29
N GLY A 218 13.70 9.80 7.72
CA GLY A 218 13.96 8.46 8.25
C GLY A 218 14.18 7.38 7.19
N LEU A 219 14.33 7.76 5.92
CA LEU A 219 14.71 6.88 4.82
C LEU A 219 16.08 7.27 4.26
N LEU A 220 16.81 6.27 3.78
CA LEU A 220 18.06 6.38 3.05
C LEU A 220 17.87 5.88 1.62
N TYR A 221 18.45 6.62 0.68
CA TYR A 221 18.40 6.28 -0.75
C TYR A 221 19.82 6.11 -1.27
N PHE A 222 20.09 4.95 -1.85
CA PHE A 222 21.40 4.60 -2.41
C PHE A 222 21.31 4.50 -3.93
N HIS A 223 21.98 5.39 -4.64
CA HIS A 223 22.06 5.36 -6.09
C HIS A 223 23.29 4.59 -6.53
N THR A 224 23.09 3.44 -7.17
CA THR A 224 24.16 2.56 -7.64
C THR A 224 24.19 2.46 -9.16
N GLU A 225 25.33 2.11 -9.74
CA GLU A 225 25.50 1.89 -11.18
C GLU A 225 26.39 0.66 -11.42
N ILE A 226 25.89 -0.26 -12.23
CA ILE A 226 26.66 -1.40 -12.75
C ILE A 226 27.05 -1.07 -14.19
N LYS A 227 28.36 -1.07 -14.49
CA LYS A 227 28.89 -0.89 -15.85
C LYS A 227 29.54 -2.17 -16.31
N ASN A 228 29.03 -2.76 -17.35
CA ASN A 228 29.63 -3.90 -18.00
C ASN A 228 30.52 -3.45 -19.17
N GLN A 229 31.84 -3.48 -18.97
CA GLN A 229 32.84 -3.13 -19.97
C GLN A 229 33.26 -4.34 -20.82
N SER A 230 32.80 -5.54 -20.47
CA SER A 230 33.06 -6.76 -21.25
C SER A 230 32.03 -6.90 -22.39
N ASN A 231 32.26 -7.86 -23.28
CA ASN A 231 31.31 -8.20 -24.34
C ASN A 231 30.27 -9.23 -23.89
N VAL A 232 30.51 -9.89 -22.74
CA VAL A 232 29.63 -10.93 -22.19
C VAL A 232 28.60 -10.27 -21.29
N PRO A 233 27.32 -10.54 -21.43
CA PRO A 233 26.29 -10.06 -20.52
C PRO A 233 26.62 -10.43 -19.06
N PHE A 234 26.15 -9.61 -18.14
CA PHE A 234 26.27 -9.83 -16.70
C PHE A 234 24.88 -10.06 -16.11
N ASP A 235 24.61 -11.30 -15.75
CA ASP A 235 23.35 -11.69 -15.12
C ASP A 235 23.45 -11.46 -13.61
N VAL A 236 22.63 -10.57 -13.09
CA VAL A 236 22.58 -10.28 -11.65
C VAL A 236 21.77 -11.37 -10.97
N ASP A 237 22.38 -12.05 -10.01
CA ASP A 237 21.68 -13.00 -9.15
C ASP A 237 20.99 -12.25 -8.01
N TYR A 238 21.79 -11.65 -7.13
CA TYR A 238 21.29 -10.83 -6.02
C TYR A 238 22.31 -9.78 -5.60
N ILE A 239 21.81 -8.76 -4.90
CA ILE A 239 22.63 -7.72 -4.25
C ILE A 239 22.36 -7.81 -2.75
N THR A 240 23.42 -7.99 -1.95
CA THR A 240 23.33 -8.03 -0.49
C THR A 240 23.94 -6.79 0.14
N TRP A 241 23.34 -6.38 1.26
CA TRP A 241 23.77 -5.27 2.08
C TRP A 241 23.98 -5.79 3.50
N LYS A 242 25.20 -5.75 4.01
CA LYS A 242 25.56 -6.37 5.29
C LYS A 242 26.39 -5.42 6.12
N ILE A 243 26.02 -5.21 7.37
CA ILE A 243 26.89 -4.56 8.35
C ILE A 243 27.77 -5.64 8.95
N VAL A 244 29.09 -5.47 8.84
CA VAL A 244 30.11 -6.41 9.30
C VAL A 244 31.18 -5.69 10.10
N ASP A 245 31.89 -6.43 10.95
CA ASP A 245 33.00 -5.89 11.72
C ASP A 245 34.20 -5.55 10.80
N LYS A 246 34.83 -4.37 10.97
CA LYS A 246 36.03 -3.95 10.22
C LYS A 246 37.21 -4.85 10.50
N LYS A 247 37.32 -5.39 11.72
CA LYS A 247 38.42 -6.26 12.16
C LYS A 247 37.86 -7.57 12.67
N VAL A 248 38.16 -8.65 11.99
CA VAL A 248 37.81 -10.00 12.44
C VAL A 248 39.02 -10.61 13.13
N ALA A 249 38.92 -10.88 14.43
CA ALA A 249 39.92 -11.63 15.14
C ALA A 249 39.92 -13.09 14.62
N LYS A 250 41.11 -13.69 14.45
CA LYS A 250 41.35 -14.99 13.77
C LYS A 250 40.53 -16.20 14.26
N ARG A 251 39.69 -16.06 15.31
CA ARG A 251 38.90 -17.16 15.91
C ARG A 251 37.51 -16.74 16.38
N THR A 252 36.98 -15.63 15.89
CA THR A 252 35.65 -15.11 16.33
C THR A 252 34.64 -15.32 15.21
N ALA A 253 33.44 -15.74 15.55
CA ALA A 253 32.32 -15.75 14.60
C ALA A 253 32.02 -14.31 14.11
N VAL A 254 31.98 -14.12 12.81
CA VAL A 254 31.61 -12.83 12.21
C VAL A 254 30.12 -12.62 12.43
N GLN A 255 29.77 -11.55 13.13
CA GLN A 255 28.38 -11.13 13.20
C GLN A 255 28.04 -10.29 11.96
N GLU A 256 27.19 -10.83 11.10
CA GLU A 256 26.66 -10.13 9.94
C GLU A 256 25.23 -9.69 10.23
N GLN A 257 24.94 -8.41 10.05
CA GLN A 257 23.59 -7.91 10.08
C GLN A 257 23.15 -7.57 8.65
N ILE A 258 22.20 -8.32 8.12
CA ILE A 258 21.67 -8.09 6.78
C ILE A 258 20.69 -6.90 6.84
N ILE A 259 20.85 -5.95 5.94
CA ILE A 259 19.94 -4.83 5.72
C ILE A 259 19.15 -5.10 4.43
N LEU A 260 17.85 -5.13 4.54
CA LEU A 260 16.98 -5.39 3.40
C LEU A 260 16.48 -4.06 2.81
N PRO A 261 16.61 -3.83 1.50
CA PRO A 261 15.99 -2.72 0.84
C PRO A 261 14.46 -2.80 0.93
N LEU A 262 13.83 -1.67 1.26
CA LEU A 262 12.36 -1.54 1.28
C LEU A 262 11.81 -1.45 -0.13
N ARG A 263 12.52 -0.73 -1.01
CA ARG A 263 12.13 -0.51 -2.42
C ARG A 263 13.38 -0.44 -3.29
N ALA A 264 13.19 -0.78 -4.56
CA ALA A 264 14.21 -0.62 -5.59
C ALA A 264 13.59 -0.04 -6.87
N GLN A 265 14.16 1.03 -7.41
CA GLN A 265 13.78 1.63 -8.68
C GLN A 265 14.75 1.17 -9.75
N ASN A 266 14.25 0.58 -10.83
CA ASN A 266 15.03 0.02 -11.94
C ASN A 266 16.04 -1.04 -11.47
N TYR A 267 15.56 -2.07 -10.75
CA TYR A 267 16.41 -3.17 -10.34
C TYR A 267 16.88 -3.95 -11.57
N ALA A 268 18.20 -3.89 -11.82
CA ALA A 268 18.79 -4.53 -12.98
C ALA A 268 19.01 -6.03 -12.71
N THR A 269 18.36 -6.89 -13.48
CA THR A 269 18.58 -8.36 -13.47
C THR A 269 19.59 -8.81 -14.53
N LEU A 270 19.80 -7.98 -15.56
CA LEU A 270 20.72 -8.21 -16.67
C LEU A 270 21.40 -6.91 -17.08
N VAL A 271 22.72 -6.92 -17.21
CA VAL A 271 23.50 -5.81 -17.78
C VAL A 271 24.17 -6.27 -19.06
N PRO A 272 23.66 -5.88 -20.26
CA PRO A 272 24.24 -6.29 -21.52
C PRO A 272 25.70 -5.87 -21.66
N GLY A 273 26.43 -6.53 -22.54
CA GLY A 273 27.83 -6.17 -22.84
C GLY A 273 27.94 -4.70 -23.31
N LYS A 274 28.95 -3.98 -22.85
CA LYS A 274 29.21 -2.55 -23.17
C LYS A 274 28.09 -1.60 -22.75
N LYS A 275 27.20 -2.02 -21.82
CA LYS A 275 26.08 -1.17 -21.31
C LYS A 275 26.24 -0.92 -19.81
N SER A 276 25.45 -0.01 -19.31
CA SER A 276 25.35 0.27 -17.88
C SER A 276 23.90 0.35 -17.45
N GLU A 277 23.64 -0.13 -16.23
CA GLU A 277 22.33 -0.05 -15.58
C GLU A 277 22.47 0.61 -14.21
N ARG A 278 21.45 1.35 -13.83
CA ARG A 278 21.43 2.10 -12.57
C ARG A 278 20.22 1.71 -11.75
N THR A 279 20.44 1.54 -10.45
CA THR A 279 19.38 1.21 -9.50
C THR A 279 19.41 2.20 -8.35
N VAL A 280 18.24 2.61 -7.88
CA VAL A 280 18.09 3.36 -6.64
C VAL A 280 17.40 2.46 -5.63
N PHE A 281 18.06 2.23 -4.49
CA PHE A 281 17.50 1.47 -3.38
C PHE A 281 17.02 2.39 -2.28
N THR A 282 15.90 2.09 -1.66
CA THR A 282 15.40 2.78 -0.46
C THR A 282 15.47 1.84 0.72
N MET A 283 16.00 2.32 1.84
CA MET A 283 16.13 1.58 3.10
C MET A 283 15.62 2.40 4.26
N ALA A 284 15.16 1.76 5.32
CA ALA A 284 14.95 2.43 6.60
C ALA A 284 16.27 3.00 7.10
N LYS A 285 16.23 4.13 7.80
CA LYS A 285 17.42 4.74 8.41
C LYS A 285 18.09 3.76 9.36
N PHE A 286 19.39 3.61 9.19
CA PHE A 286 20.27 2.91 10.10
C PHE A 286 21.57 3.70 10.28
N THR A 287 22.34 3.33 11.27
CA THR A 287 23.69 3.85 11.54
C THR A 287 24.69 2.72 11.56
N ILE A 288 25.92 3.01 11.22
CA ILE A 288 27.02 2.04 11.23
C ILE A 288 27.92 2.39 12.42
N PRO A 289 28.10 1.49 13.41
CA PRO A 289 29.06 1.69 14.47
C PRO A 289 30.49 1.89 13.95
N ASP A 290 31.34 2.57 14.68
CA ASP A 290 32.70 2.94 14.24
C ASP A 290 33.60 1.72 13.96
N ASP A 291 33.36 0.64 14.67
CA ASP A 291 34.05 -0.65 14.50
C ASP A 291 33.49 -1.52 13.36
N LYS A 292 32.40 -1.06 12.71
CA LYS A 292 31.71 -1.78 11.63
C LYS A 292 31.70 -0.98 10.32
N CYS A 293 31.39 -1.68 9.24
CA CYS A 293 31.16 -1.08 7.93
C CYS A 293 30.02 -1.79 7.22
N LEU A 294 29.41 -1.10 6.25
CA LEU A 294 28.40 -1.68 5.37
C LEU A 294 29.08 -2.21 4.11
N VAL A 295 29.01 -3.51 3.91
CA VAL A 295 29.49 -4.18 2.70
C VAL A 295 28.31 -4.39 1.75
N VAL A 296 28.49 -3.96 0.51
CA VAL A 296 27.54 -4.16 -0.57
C VAL A 296 28.14 -5.14 -1.56
N GLU A 297 27.48 -6.28 -1.76
CA GLU A 297 27.95 -7.35 -2.64
C GLU A 297 26.97 -7.53 -3.79
N LEU A 298 27.51 -7.56 -5.01
CA LEU A 298 26.80 -7.86 -6.25
C LEU A 298 27.24 -9.23 -6.75
N ASN A 299 26.33 -10.17 -6.84
CA ASN A 299 26.61 -11.55 -7.23
C ASN A 299 26.12 -11.82 -8.65
N GLU A 300 26.94 -12.51 -9.42
CA GLU A 300 26.60 -12.95 -10.77
C GLU A 300 25.95 -14.34 -10.72
N LYS A 301 24.87 -14.51 -11.47
CA LYS A 301 24.16 -15.78 -11.60
C LYS A 301 25.00 -16.77 -12.40
N ASN A 302 25.28 -17.93 -11.82
CA ASN A 302 26.09 -19.00 -12.43
C ASN A 302 27.46 -18.52 -12.94
N GLY A 303 28.00 -17.44 -12.35
CA GLY A 303 29.27 -16.83 -12.73
C GLY A 303 30.16 -16.51 -11.54
N GLY A 304 31.39 -16.02 -11.81
CA GLY A 304 32.38 -15.66 -10.78
C GLY A 304 32.77 -14.19 -10.78
N ARG A 305 32.10 -13.32 -11.53
CA ARG A 305 32.45 -11.89 -11.65
C ARG A 305 31.84 -11.04 -10.53
N HIS A 306 31.84 -11.56 -9.30
CA HIS A 306 31.30 -10.85 -8.14
C HIS A 306 32.00 -9.52 -7.89
N GLN A 307 31.25 -8.54 -7.42
CA GLN A 307 31.73 -7.21 -7.07
C GLN A 307 31.37 -6.90 -5.63
N SER A 308 32.23 -6.19 -4.91
CA SER A 308 31.88 -5.67 -3.59
C SER A 308 32.56 -4.34 -3.32
N PHE A 309 31.90 -3.48 -2.58
CA PHE A 309 32.46 -2.25 -2.03
C PHE A 309 31.97 -2.03 -0.60
N VAL A 310 32.68 -1.13 0.09
CA VAL A 310 32.43 -0.80 1.50
C VAL A 310 31.94 0.64 1.59
N ILE A 311 30.95 0.85 2.46
CA ILE A 311 30.44 2.17 2.85
C ILE A 311 30.70 2.32 4.34
N GLU A 312 31.28 3.44 4.76
CA GLU A 312 31.53 3.76 6.14
C GLU A 312 30.49 4.70 6.74
N ASN A 313 30.47 4.84 8.06
CA ASN A 313 29.53 5.74 8.73
C ASN A 313 29.68 7.19 8.26
N GLU A 314 30.91 7.64 7.98
CA GLU A 314 31.16 8.99 7.45
C GLU A 314 30.44 9.25 6.12
N ASP A 315 30.33 8.23 5.27
CA ASP A 315 29.65 8.35 3.99
C ASP A 315 28.13 8.53 4.17
N LEU A 316 27.54 7.85 5.17
CA LEU A 316 26.14 8.01 5.51
C LEU A 316 25.85 9.39 6.12
N VAL A 317 26.74 9.88 6.99
CA VAL A 317 26.58 11.20 7.61
C VAL A 317 26.68 12.32 6.57
N ARG A 318 27.43 12.12 5.49
CA ARG A 318 27.54 13.05 4.37
C ARG A 318 26.46 12.86 3.30
N ALA A 319 25.40 12.07 3.58
CA ALA A 319 24.29 11.90 2.65
C ALA A 319 23.65 13.24 2.29
N GLY A 320 23.40 13.44 1.00
CA GLY A 320 22.70 14.63 0.50
C GLY A 320 21.25 14.66 0.97
N THR A 321 20.70 15.85 1.17
CA THR A 321 19.28 16.02 1.49
C THR A 321 18.43 16.08 0.23
N ILE A 322 17.21 15.58 0.27
CA ILE A 322 16.29 15.60 -0.88
C ILE A 322 15.92 17.02 -1.32
N ASN A 323 16.01 18.01 -0.42
CA ASN A 323 15.76 19.41 -0.75
C ASN A 323 16.72 19.96 -1.83
N GLU A 324 17.90 19.35 -1.98
CA GLU A 324 18.88 19.66 -3.02
C GLU A 324 18.53 19.01 -4.36
N LEU A 325 17.65 18.01 -4.34
CA LEU A 325 17.09 17.38 -5.53
C LEU A 325 15.82 18.16 -5.90
N GLN A 326 15.84 18.87 -7.01
CA GLN A 326 14.60 19.41 -7.58
C GLN A 326 13.70 18.24 -7.96
N VAL A 327 12.87 17.79 -7.03
CA VAL A 327 11.84 16.77 -7.26
C VAL A 327 10.76 17.41 -8.13
N ARG A 328 10.74 17.07 -9.42
CA ARG A 328 9.74 17.50 -10.41
C ARG A 328 9.08 16.29 -11.02
#